data_1812f56eb600c6c9350e022cad87b197
#
_entry.id   1812f56eb600c6c9350e022cad87b197
#
_cell.length_a   1.000
_cell.length_b   1.000
_cell.length_c   1.000
_cell.angle_alpha   90.00
_cell.angle_beta   90.00
_cell.angle_gamma   90.00
#
_symmetry.space_group_name_H-M   'P 1'
#
loop_
_entity.id
_entity.type
_entity.pdbx_description
1 polymer ?
#
loop_
_entity_poly.entity_id
_entity_poly.type
_entity_poly.pdbx_seq_one_letter_code
_entity_poly.pdbx_strand_id
1 'polypeptide(L)'
;LEECSISTKDHRGVYHDGARCPLCGGPMDYSCYHYEHIGHYRCRSCGHCRHDPDFAVTALDLPAGTLTINGETDISLAFKSIYNVYNILAAWSVCSLAGADRETMARVINNYVLKNGRMVQFTLGGHHGTLLTSKHENSVAYDTNLGYIARTEEPCRVLIIVDAISRKYFTGETSWLWDIDFDLLNRDHVEKVILCGKYVNDLALRFDYTGIPPERIVCYDAVAQAAGALAEDGGQEPLYVVTCFSDRDKLLNLVRRDQ
;
A
#
# COMPACT_ATOMS: atom_id res chain seq x y z
N LEU A 1 12.98 -7.40 -9.67
CA LEU A 1 11.93 -7.17 -10.65
C LEU A 1 12.54 -6.59 -11.91
N GLU A 2 12.26 -7.17 -13.06
CA GLU A 2 12.62 -6.62 -14.36
C GLU A 2 11.63 -5.54 -14.80
N GLU A 3 11.92 -4.80 -15.88
CA GLU A 3 10.98 -3.81 -16.41
C GLU A 3 9.68 -4.51 -16.83
N CYS A 4 8.54 -4.02 -16.34
CA CYS A 4 7.24 -4.67 -16.50
C CYS A 4 6.11 -3.63 -16.55
N SER A 5 4.86 -4.09 -16.62
CA SER A 5 3.68 -3.23 -16.79
C SER A 5 3.49 -2.13 -15.74
N ILE A 6 4.04 -2.33 -14.54
CA ILE A 6 3.98 -1.31 -13.47
C ILE A 6 5.17 -0.35 -13.47
N SER A 7 6.19 -0.60 -14.29
CA SER A 7 7.38 0.24 -14.36
C SER A 7 7.07 1.61 -14.98
N THR A 8 7.69 2.65 -14.44
CA THR A 8 7.53 4.03 -14.93
C THR A 8 8.89 4.63 -15.25
N LYS A 9 8.94 5.56 -16.21
CA LYS A 9 10.17 6.28 -16.53
C LYS A 9 10.45 7.42 -15.55
N ASP A 10 9.39 8.01 -15.02
CA ASP A 10 9.46 9.11 -14.08
C ASP A 10 9.24 8.63 -12.66
N HIS A 11 9.95 9.26 -11.72
CA HIS A 11 9.73 9.05 -10.30
C HIS A 11 8.30 9.47 -9.92
N ARG A 12 7.68 8.67 -9.06
CA ARG A 12 6.39 8.96 -8.44
C ARG A 12 6.55 8.86 -6.94
N GLY A 13 5.86 9.70 -6.22
CA GLY A 13 5.93 9.77 -4.77
C GLY A 13 6.32 11.16 -4.27
N VAL A 14 6.08 11.42 -3.00
CA VAL A 14 6.27 12.73 -2.37
C VAL A 14 7.74 13.02 -2.14
N TYR A 15 8.57 12.02 -1.89
CA TYR A 15 10.01 12.16 -1.63
C TYR A 15 10.81 11.22 -2.54
N HIS A 16 12.07 11.57 -2.77
CA HIS A 16 12.96 10.84 -3.68
C HIS A 16 14.29 10.48 -2.98
N ASP A 17 14.23 9.54 -2.05
CA ASP A 17 15.41 9.09 -1.28
C ASP A 17 16.51 8.49 -2.18
N GLY A 18 16.12 7.86 -3.30
CA GLY A 18 17.03 7.31 -4.28
C GLY A 18 17.72 8.31 -5.22
N ALA A 19 17.51 9.63 -5.06
CA ALA A 19 18.12 10.63 -5.94
C ALA A 19 19.64 10.75 -5.78
N ARG A 20 20.20 10.29 -4.64
CA ARG A 20 21.62 10.37 -4.31
C ARG A 20 22.25 9.01 -4.09
N CYS A 21 23.44 8.84 -4.62
CA CYS A 21 24.21 7.61 -4.49
C CYS A 21 24.63 7.36 -3.03
N PRO A 22 24.34 6.19 -2.45
CA PRO A 22 24.71 5.87 -1.08
C PRO A 22 26.24 5.75 -0.87
N LEU A 23 27.02 5.56 -1.95
CA LEU A 23 28.46 5.40 -1.87
C LEU A 23 29.22 6.72 -2.01
N CYS A 24 28.77 7.63 -2.86
CA CYS A 24 29.54 8.85 -3.17
C CYS A 24 28.72 10.15 -3.11
N GLY A 25 27.42 10.09 -2.79
CA GLY A 25 26.52 11.27 -2.77
C GLY A 25 26.19 11.85 -4.14
N GLY A 26 26.74 11.29 -5.23
CA GLY A 26 26.50 11.77 -6.59
C GLY A 26 25.06 11.50 -7.06
N PRO A 27 24.63 12.17 -8.16
CA PRO A 27 23.26 11.98 -8.68
C PRO A 27 23.07 10.58 -9.24
N MET A 28 21.86 10.04 -9.04
CA MET A 28 21.44 8.74 -9.55
C MET A 28 20.56 8.91 -10.79
N ASP A 29 20.79 8.09 -11.81
CA ASP A 29 19.91 7.90 -12.95
C ASP A 29 19.12 6.62 -12.81
N TYR A 30 17.87 6.67 -13.24
CA TYR A 30 17.02 5.48 -13.32
C TYR A 30 16.56 5.26 -14.77
N SER A 31 16.74 4.06 -15.27
CA SER A 31 16.14 3.66 -16.55
C SER A 31 14.66 3.34 -16.39
N CYS A 32 14.25 2.85 -15.22
CA CYS A 32 12.86 2.71 -14.81
C CYS A 32 12.73 2.63 -13.28
N TYR A 33 11.55 2.98 -12.79
CA TYR A 33 11.11 2.81 -11.40
C TYR A 33 10.02 1.74 -11.35
N HIS A 34 10.08 0.85 -10.38
CA HIS A 34 9.03 -0.14 -10.12
C HIS A 34 8.14 0.31 -8.97
N TYR A 35 8.78 0.93 -7.96
CA TYR A 35 8.13 1.28 -6.72
C TYR A 35 9.00 2.29 -5.96
N GLU A 36 8.53 3.53 -5.79
CA GLU A 36 9.30 4.60 -5.19
C GLU A 36 10.71 4.73 -5.84
N HIS A 37 11.77 4.61 -5.03
CA HIS A 37 13.15 4.61 -5.49
C HIS A 37 13.69 3.20 -5.85
N ILE A 38 12.85 2.19 -5.87
CA ILE A 38 13.24 0.84 -6.30
C ILE A 38 13.07 0.74 -7.81
N GLY A 39 14.15 0.42 -8.49
CA GLY A 39 14.17 0.33 -9.94
C GLY A 39 15.55 -0.01 -10.49
N HIS A 40 15.76 0.29 -11.75
CA HIS A 40 17.04 0.08 -12.42
C HIS A 40 17.84 1.39 -12.39
N TYR A 41 18.87 1.43 -11.57
CA TYR A 41 19.63 2.64 -11.27
C TYR A 41 21.12 2.52 -11.63
N ARG A 42 21.73 3.69 -11.87
CA ARG A 42 23.16 3.87 -12.01
C ARG A 42 23.59 5.27 -11.53
N CYS A 43 24.66 5.32 -10.74
CA CYS A 43 25.27 6.58 -10.33
C CYS A 43 26.08 7.21 -11.48
N ARG A 44 25.85 8.50 -11.76
CA ARG A 44 26.61 9.26 -12.77
C ARG A 44 28.07 9.45 -12.40
N SER A 45 28.36 9.53 -11.09
CA SER A 45 29.68 9.90 -10.61
C SER A 45 30.61 8.70 -10.42
N CYS A 46 30.15 7.63 -9.77
CA CYS A 46 31.00 6.48 -9.44
C CYS A 46 30.63 5.18 -10.15
N GLY A 47 29.56 5.19 -10.97
CA GLY A 47 29.12 4.01 -11.70
C GLY A 47 28.40 2.94 -10.86
N HIS A 48 28.20 3.18 -9.54
CA HIS A 48 27.40 2.28 -8.71
C HIS A 48 26.05 2.03 -9.34
N CYS A 49 25.68 0.77 -9.53
CA CYS A 49 24.43 0.41 -10.20
C CYS A 49 23.81 -0.82 -9.54
N ARG A 50 22.57 -1.10 -9.91
CA ARG A 50 21.90 -2.35 -9.58
C ARG A 50 22.71 -3.52 -10.14
N HIS A 51 22.89 -4.54 -9.32
CA HIS A 51 23.46 -5.81 -9.74
C HIS A 51 22.44 -6.66 -10.51
N ASP A 52 22.91 -7.50 -11.41
CA ASP A 52 22.05 -8.48 -12.07
C ASP A 52 21.58 -9.51 -11.03
N PRO A 53 20.28 -9.75 -10.91
CA PRO A 53 19.76 -10.63 -9.88
C PRO A 53 19.81 -12.10 -10.32
N ASP A 54 20.17 -13.02 -9.40
CA ASP A 54 20.05 -14.47 -9.61
C ASP A 54 18.58 -14.92 -9.64
N PHE A 55 17.70 -14.19 -8.94
CA PHE A 55 16.26 -14.40 -8.90
C PHE A 55 15.53 -13.13 -9.31
N ALA A 56 14.76 -13.22 -10.37
CA ALA A 56 14.03 -12.08 -10.91
C ALA A 56 12.58 -12.43 -11.21
N VAL A 57 11.67 -11.50 -10.93
CA VAL A 57 10.36 -11.50 -11.58
C VAL A 57 10.55 -10.91 -12.95
N THR A 58 10.36 -11.72 -13.98
CA THR A 58 10.60 -11.39 -15.39
C THR A 58 9.33 -10.97 -16.13
N ALA A 59 8.17 -11.34 -15.62
CA ALA A 59 6.88 -10.86 -16.08
C ALA A 59 5.95 -10.62 -14.90
N LEU A 60 5.11 -9.60 -14.99
CA LEU A 60 4.12 -9.25 -13.97
C LEU A 60 2.86 -8.68 -14.62
N ASP A 61 1.73 -9.30 -14.33
CA ASP A 61 0.40 -8.75 -14.55
C ASP A 61 -0.28 -8.57 -13.18
N LEU A 62 -0.16 -7.38 -12.61
CA LEU A 62 -0.68 -7.09 -11.28
C LEU A 62 -2.21 -7.10 -11.23
N PRO A 63 -2.94 -6.54 -12.24
CA PRO A 63 -4.40 -6.68 -12.35
C PRO A 63 -4.88 -8.13 -12.44
N ALA A 64 -4.28 -8.95 -13.29
CA ALA A 64 -4.59 -10.37 -13.36
C ALA A 64 -4.16 -11.12 -12.10
N GLY A 65 -3.13 -10.63 -11.40
CA GLY A 65 -2.57 -11.27 -10.21
C GLY A 65 -1.65 -12.43 -10.56
N THR A 66 -0.83 -12.27 -11.61
CA THR A 66 0.14 -13.28 -12.03
C THR A 66 1.53 -12.70 -12.17
N LEU A 67 2.54 -13.51 -11.88
CA LEU A 67 3.94 -13.17 -12.12
C LEU A 67 4.71 -14.41 -12.60
N THR A 68 5.82 -14.18 -13.29
CA THR A 68 6.74 -15.24 -13.71
C THR A 68 8.11 -15.01 -13.08
N ILE A 69 8.71 -16.03 -12.47
CA ILE A 69 10.05 -15.97 -11.88
C ILE A 69 11.04 -16.62 -12.87
N ASN A 70 12.12 -15.89 -13.17
CA ASN A 70 13.23 -16.29 -14.06
C ASN A 70 12.76 -16.79 -15.44
N GLY A 71 11.61 -16.34 -15.95
CA GLY A 71 11.04 -16.76 -17.22
C GLY A 71 10.53 -18.21 -17.26
N GLU A 72 10.48 -18.90 -16.13
CA GLU A 72 10.23 -20.33 -16.08
C GLU A 72 9.07 -20.76 -15.17
N THR A 73 8.74 -19.99 -14.16
CA THR A 73 7.75 -20.40 -13.15
C THR A 73 6.67 -19.35 -12.96
N ASP A 74 5.44 -19.73 -13.27
CA ASP A 74 4.27 -18.89 -13.10
C ASP A 74 3.69 -19.04 -11.68
N ILE A 75 3.42 -17.90 -11.07
CA ILE A 75 2.89 -17.76 -9.72
C ILE A 75 1.64 -16.91 -9.74
N SER A 76 0.60 -17.37 -9.03
CA SER A 76 -0.61 -16.62 -8.76
C SER A 76 -0.47 -15.84 -7.46
N LEU A 77 -0.82 -14.55 -7.48
CA LEU A 77 -0.76 -13.68 -6.32
C LEU A 77 -2.01 -13.85 -5.46
N ALA A 78 -1.84 -14.33 -4.23
CA ALA A 78 -2.91 -14.31 -3.23
C ALA A 78 -3.39 -12.88 -2.89
N PHE A 79 -2.53 -11.88 -3.09
CA PHE A 79 -2.83 -10.48 -2.91
C PHE A 79 -2.11 -9.64 -3.97
N LYS A 80 -2.88 -8.85 -4.74
CA LYS A 80 -2.44 -8.11 -5.92
C LYS A 80 -1.75 -6.79 -5.55
N SER A 81 -0.63 -6.85 -4.85
CA SER A 81 0.17 -5.70 -4.47
C SER A 81 1.64 -5.88 -4.78
N ILE A 82 2.34 -4.79 -5.06
CA ILE A 82 3.76 -4.82 -5.38
C ILE A 82 4.61 -5.36 -4.23
N TYR A 83 4.28 -5.06 -2.98
CA TYR A 83 5.03 -5.60 -1.85
C TYR A 83 4.87 -7.12 -1.72
N ASN A 84 3.72 -7.69 -2.12
CA ASN A 84 3.54 -9.14 -2.12
C ASN A 84 4.38 -9.81 -3.20
N VAL A 85 4.57 -9.16 -4.36
CA VAL A 85 5.52 -9.62 -5.39
C VAL A 85 6.92 -9.74 -4.81
N TYR A 86 7.41 -8.72 -4.09
CA TYR A 86 8.73 -8.77 -3.45
C TYR A 86 8.81 -9.79 -2.32
N ASN A 87 7.75 -9.97 -1.53
CA ASN A 87 7.71 -11.00 -0.48
C ASN A 87 7.77 -12.41 -1.07
N ILE A 88 7.05 -12.67 -2.15
CA ILE A 88 7.08 -13.96 -2.86
C ILE A 88 8.48 -14.19 -3.44
N LEU A 89 9.06 -13.20 -4.11
CA LEU A 89 10.40 -13.33 -4.68
C LEU A 89 11.45 -13.60 -3.59
N ALA A 90 11.36 -12.91 -2.45
CA ALA A 90 12.26 -13.14 -1.32
C ALA A 90 12.11 -14.56 -0.75
N ALA A 91 10.87 -15.02 -0.52
CA ALA A 91 10.61 -16.37 -0.05
C ALA A 91 11.11 -17.43 -1.06
N TRP A 92 10.82 -17.22 -2.34
CA TRP A 92 11.32 -18.09 -3.43
C TRP A 92 12.83 -18.19 -3.43
N SER A 93 13.52 -17.05 -3.36
CA SER A 93 14.98 -16.99 -3.37
C SER A 93 15.59 -17.75 -2.20
N VAL A 94 15.09 -17.50 -0.98
CA VAL A 94 15.59 -18.16 0.23
C VAL A 94 15.35 -19.66 0.17
N CYS A 95 14.17 -20.12 -0.22
CA CYS A 95 13.84 -21.52 -0.33
C CYS A 95 14.67 -22.22 -1.43
N SER A 96 14.88 -21.56 -2.57
CA SER A 96 15.75 -22.08 -3.66
C SER A 96 17.18 -22.26 -3.20
N LEU A 97 17.74 -21.26 -2.48
CA LEU A 97 19.10 -21.35 -1.92
C LEU A 97 19.20 -22.44 -0.84
N ALA A 98 18.13 -22.73 -0.14
CA ALA A 98 18.04 -23.83 0.81
C ALA A 98 17.83 -25.21 0.15
N GLY A 99 17.75 -25.27 -1.19
CA GLY A 99 17.61 -26.53 -1.94
C GLY A 99 16.17 -27.05 -2.03
N ALA A 100 15.16 -26.22 -1.80
CA ALA A 100 13.77 -26.62 -1.96
C ALA A 100 13.44 -26.88 -3.44
N ASP A 101 12.57 -27.86 -3.68
CA ASP A 101 12.11 -28.23 -5.00
C ASP A 101 11.19 -27.15 -5.59
N ARG A 102 11.43 -26.79 -6.87
CA ARG A 102 10.72 -25.74 -7.59
C ARG A 102 9.22 -25.99 -7.68
N GLU A 103 8.82 -27.20 -8.05
CA GLU A 103 7.39 -27.54 -8.22
C GLU A 103 6.66 -27.48 -6.88
N THR A 104 7.31 -27.93 -5.83
CA THR A 104 6.77 -27.85 -4.46
C THR A 104 6.60 -26.40 -4.02
N MET A 105 7.61 -25.55 -4.25
CA MET A 105 7.53 -24.12 -3.93
C MET A 105 6.37 -23.44 -4.69
N ALA A 106 6.30 -23.64 -6.00
CA ALA A 106 5.22 -23.07 -6.83
C ALA A 106 3.85 -23.53 -6.36
N ARG A 107 3.69 -24.82 -6.08
CA ARG A 107 2.44 -25.39 -5.56
C ARG A 107 2.03 -24.78 -4.22
N VAL A 108 2.97 -24.61 -3.30
CA VAL A 108 2.69 -24.03 -1.97
C VAL A 108 2.27 -22.56 -2.10
N ILE A 109 2.99 -21.78 -2.91
CA ILE A 109 2.70 -20.36 -3.10
C ILE A 109 1.36 -20.17 -3.82
N ASN A 110 1.10 -20.93 -4.88
CA ASN A 110 -0.14 -20.85 -5.65
C ASN A 110 -1.40 -21.25 -4.86
N ASN A 111 -1.24 -22.09 -3.83
CA ASN A 111 -2.34 -22.50 -2.94
C ASN A 111 -2.35 -21.71 -1.62
N TYR A 112 -1.49 -20.71 -1.47
CA TYR A 112 -1.45 -19.91 -0.25
C TYR A 112 -2.67 -19.01 -0.14
N VAL A 113 -3.40 -19.16 0.98
CA VAL A 113 -4.53 -18.31 1.33
C VAL A 113 -4.12 -17.38 2.46
N LEU A 114 -4.29 -16.09 2.23
CA LEU A 114 -3.94 -15.06 3.22
C LEU A 114 -4.97 -15.07 4.36
N LYS A 115 -4.69 -15.77 5.46
CA LYS A 115 -5.66 -15.96 6.56
C LYS A 115 -5.75 -14.79 7.55
N ASN A 116 -4.71 -14.00 7.74
CA ASN A 116 -4.67 -12.88 8.70
C ASN A 116 -3.80 -11.76 8.16
N GLY A 117 -4.10 -11.31 6.95
CA GLY A 117 -3.30 -10.34 6.25
C GLY A 117 -3.52 -8.89 6.70
N ARG A 118 -2.83 -8.00 6.01
CA ARG A 118 -3.02 -6.55 6.12
C ARG A 118 -4.33 -6.08 5.47
N MET A 119 -5.08 -6.99 4.86
CA MET A 119 -6.39 -6.78 4.27
C MET A 119 -7.41 -7.64 4.98
N VAL A 120 -8.50 -7.05 5.43
CA VAL A 120 -9.62 -7.73 6.10
C VAL A 120 -10.91 -7.27 5.47
N GLN A 121 -11.75 -8.21 5.06
CA GLN A 121 -13.11 -7.92 4.57
C GLN A 121 -14.08 -7.82 5.76
N PHE A 122 -15.02 -6.89 5.67
CA PHE A 122 -16.03 -6.68 6.70
C PHE A 122 -17.30 -6.05 6.10
N THR A 123 -18.37 -6.05 6.87
CA THR A 123 -19.60 -5.34 6.54
C THR A 123 -19.91 -4.30 7.60
N LEU A 124 -20.27 -3.08 7.17
CA LEU A 124 -20.69 -1.96 8.03
C LEU A 124 -21.91 -1.27 7.42
N GLY A 125 -23.06 -1.36 8.08
CA GLY A 125 -24.32 -0.91 7.49
C GLY A 125 -24.61 -1.67 6.19
N GLY A 126 -24.77 -0.94 5.09
CA GLY A 126 -24.91 -1.51 3.74
C GLY A 126 -23.58 -1.68 2.97
N HIS A 127 -22.48 -1.15 3.52
CA HIS A 127 -21.18 -1.14 2.83
C HIS A 127 -20.43 -2.47 2.95
N HIS A 128 -19.90 -2.96 1.81
CA HIS A 128 -18.86 -3.96 1.81
C HIS A 128 -17.49 -3.28 2.02
N GLY A 129 -16.88 -3.54 3.17
CA GLY A 129 -15.68 -2.88 3.60
C GLY A 129 -14.41 -3.70 3.35
N THR A 130 -13.34 -3.02 2.97
CA THR A 130 -11.99 -3.57 2.86
C THR A 130 -11.05 -2.75 3.75
N LEU A 131 -10.60 -3.35 4.85
CA LEU A 131 -9.63 -2.74 5.74
C LEU A 131 -8.21 -3.03 5.24
N LEU A 132 -7.46 -1.98 4.98
CA LEU A 132 -6.07 -2.00 4.52
C LEU A 132 -5.16 -1.51 5.67
N THR A 133 -4.35 -2.42 6.22
CA THR A 133 -3.55 -2.12 7.40
C THR A 133 -2.09 -1.81 7.03
N SER A 134 -1.62 -0.64 7.42
CA SER A 134 -0.23 -0.21 7.31
C SER A 134 0.52 -0.38 8.64
N LYS A 135 1.84 -0.39 8.58
CA LYS A 135 2.67 -0.22 9.76
C LYS A 135 2.73 1.28 10.10
N HIS A 136 2.80 1.61 11.40
CA HIS A 136 3.00 3.00 11.81
C HIS A 136 4.21 3.62 11.11
N GLU A 137 4.16 4.90 10.82
CA GLU A 137 5.27 5.69 10.29
C GLU A 137 5.91 5.09 9.02
N ASN A 138 5.13 4.31 8.26
CA ASN A 138 5.59 3.72 7.01
C ASN A 138 4.77 4.27 5.85
N SER A 139 5.17 5.43 5.33
CA SER A 139 4.55 6.12 4.19
C SER A 139 4.39 5.19 2.99
N VAL A 140 5.41 4.40 2.67
CA VAL A 140 5.39 3.44 1.57
C VAL A 140 4.25 2.43 1.68
N ALA A 141 3.95 1.95 2.90
CA ALA A 141 2.83 1.03 3.11
C ALA A 141 1.47 1.74 2.96
N TYR A 142 1.38 3.01 3.39
CA TYR A 142 0.19 3.84 3.16
C TYR A 142 -0.01 4.10 1.67
N ASP A 143 1.01 4.57 0.95
CA ASP A 143 0.96 4.87 -0.48
C ASP A 143 0.59 3.63 -1.31
N THR A 144 1.07 2.44 -0.91
CA THR A 144 0.66 1.18 -1.53
C THR A 144 -0.83 0.91 -1.37
N ASN A 145 -1.38 1.15 -0.17
CA ASN A 145 -2.81 0.98 0.10
C ASN A 145 -3.65 2.03 -0.63
N LEU A 146 -3.22 3.30 -0.62
CA LEU A 146 -3.87 4.38 -1.38
C LEU A 146 -3.81 4.11 -2.89
N GLY A 147 -2.67 3.66 -3.40
CA GLY A 147 -2.49 3.26 -4.79
C GLY A 147 -3.34 2.04 -5.19
N TYR A 148 -3.65 1.13 -4.26
CA TYR A 148 -4.62 0.07 -4.49
C TYR A 148 -6.03 0.65 -4.72
N ILE A 149 -6.47 1.58 -3.86
CA ILE A 149 -7.77 2.25 -3.99
C ILE A 149 -7.82 3.08 -5.28
N ALA A 150 -6.76 3.82 -5.59
CA ALA A 150 -6.68 4.66 -6.78
C ALA A 150 -6.82 3.90 -8.11
N ARG A 151 -6.60 2.59 -8.11
CA ARG A 151 -6.74 1.71 -9.29
C ARG A 151 -8.09 1.01 -9.37
N THR A 152 -8.96 1.17 -8.39
CA THR A 152 -10.34 0.69 -8.52
C THR A 152 -11.11 1.60 -9.49
N GLU A 153 -12.15 1.08 -10.10
CA GLU A 153 -12.96 1.83 -11.08
C GLU A 153 -14.37 2.13 -10.55
N GLU A 154 -14.80 1.38 -9.54
CA GLU A 154 -16.13 1.53 -8.96
C GLU A 154 -16.16 2.72 -7.98
N PRO A 155 -17.27 3.49 -7.96
CA PRO A 155 -17.49 4.51 -6.96
C PRO A 155 -17.27 3.96 -5.55
N CYS A 156 -16.51 4.67 -4.73
CA CYS A 156 -16.17 4.18 -3.41
C CYS A 156 -16.03 5.31 -2.38
N ARG A 157 -16.03 4.91 -1.12
CA ARG A 157 -15.70 5.77 0.02
C ARG A 157 -14.42 5.32 0.69
N VAL A 158 -13.69 6.26 1.24
CA VAL A 158 -12.41 5.98 1.91
C VAL A 158 -12.46 6.52 3.32
N LEU A 159 -12.21 5.66 4.30
CA LEU A 159 -12.06 6.03 5.71
C LEU A 159 -10.58 5.93 6.10
N ILE A 160 -10.01 7.03 6.58
CA ILE A 160 -8.63 7.08 7.07
C ILE A 160 -8.66 7.27 8.59
N ILE A 161 -8.03 6.35 9.31
CA ILE A 161 -8.01 6.35 10.77
C ILE A 161 -6.60 6.66 11.26
N VAL A 162 -6.45 7.74 12.03
CA VAL A 162 -5.23 8.09 12.75
C VAL A 162 -5.60 8.39 14.20
N ASP A 163 -5.65 7.35 15.04
CA ASP A 163 -6.10 7.44 16.43
C ASP A 163 -5.00 7.09 17.44
N ALA A 164 -3.99 6.30 17.04
CA ALA A 164 -2.79 6.07 17.81
C ALA A 164 -1.55 6.38 16.97
N ILE A 165 -0.56 6.97 17.61
CA ILE A 165 0.79 7.13 17.07
C ILE A 165 1.68 6.08 17.73
N SER A 166 2.78 5.72 17.07
CA SER A 166 3.69 4.66 17.47
C SER A 166 3.78 4.44 18.98
N ARG A 167 3.57 3.21 19.40
CA ARG A 167 3.66 2.81 20.82
C ARG A 167 5.08 2.86 21.38
N LYS A 168 6.09 3.02 20.52
CA LYS A 168 7.46 2.69 20.90
C LYS A 168 8.34 3.91 21.18
N TYR A 169 8.14 5.03 20.51
CA TYR A 169 9.12 6.11 20.53
C TYR A 169 8.57 7.51 20.78
N PHE A 170 7.40 7.88 20.26
CA PHE A 170 6.86 9.23 20.37
C PHE A 170 5.34 9.23 20.52
N THR A 171 4.83 9.98 21.43
CA THR A 171 3.38 10.00 21.76
C THR A 171 2.59 11.11 21.07
N GLY A 172 3.20 11.89 20.20
CA GLY A 172 2.55 13.04 19.57
C GLY A 172 3.11 13.44 18.20
N GLU A 173 3.97 12.63 17.60
CA GLU A 173 4.63 12.96 16.34
C GLU A 173 3.76 12.54 15.14
N THR A 174 3.30 13.52 14.35
CA THR A 174 2.43 13.33 13.17
C THR A 174 3.11 13.74 11.87
N SER A 175 4.39 14.13 11.87
CA SER A 175 5.09 14.62 10.67
C SER A 175 5.13 13.60 9.54
N TRP A 176 5.12 12.31 9.85
CA TRP A 176 5.08 11.22 8.87
C TRP A 176 3.82 11.25 7.96
N LEU A 177 2.75 11.95 8.36
CA LEU A 177 1.58 12.17 7.50
C LEU A 177 1.94 12.99 6.25
N TRP A 178 2.99 13.82 6.33
CA TRP A 178 3.46 14.63 5.21
C TRP A 178 4.25 13.86 4.17
N ASP A 179 4.73 12.67 4.54
CA ASP A 179 5.42 11.74 3.63
C ASP A 179 4.45 10.83 2.84
N ILE A 180 3.14 10.89 3.13
CA ILE A 180 2.11 10.09 2.46
C ILE A 180 1.52 10.87 1.29
N ASP A 181 1.40 10.20 0.14
CA ASP A 181 0.79 10.75 -1.07
C ASP A 181 -0.74 10.57 -1.06
N PHE A 182 -1.42 11.39 -0.25
CA PHE A 182 -2.89 11.38 -0.22
C PHE A 182 -3.53 11.88 -1.51
N ASP A 183 -2.80 12.57 -2.39
CA ASP A 183 -3.30 12.97 -3.71
C ASP A 183 -3.65 11.77 -4.61
N LEU A 184 -3.15 10.57 -4.28
CA LEU A 184 -3.58 9.33 -4.91
C LEU A 184 -5.10 9.11 -4.83
N LEU A 185 -5.77 9.65 -3.79
CA LEU A 185 -7.22 9.59 -3.63
C LEU A 185 -7.98 10.67 -4.41
N ASN A 186 -7.30 11.61 -5.05
CA ASN A 186 -7.93 12.61 -5.92
C ASN A 186 -8.34 11.96 -7.25
N ARG A 187 -9.37 11.13 -7.21
CA ARG A 187 -9.96 10.39 -8.33
C ARG A 187 -11.46 10.62 -8.34
N ASP A 188 -12.07 10.58 -9.54
CA ASP A 188 -13.51 10.82 -9.69
C ASP A 188 -14.34 9.73 -9.02
N HIS A 189 -13.86 8.48 -9.00
CA HIS A 189 -14.55 7.35 -8.34
C HIS A 189 -14.47 7.40 -6.80
N VAL A 190 -13.56 8.19 -6.20
CA VAL A 190 -13.52 8.40 -4.74
C VAL A 190 -14.52 9.50 -4.39
N GLU A 191 -15.74 9.10 -4.03
CA GLU A 191 -16.83 10.05 -3.78
C GLU A 191 -16.68 10.81 -2.47
N LYS A 192 -16.14 10.13 -1.44
CA LYS A 192 -15.97 10.70 -0.10
C LYS A 192 -14.73 10.16 0.60
N VAL A 193 -14.02 11.07 1.25
CA VAL A 193 -12.89 10.74 2.14
C VAL A 193 -13.31 11.14 3.56
N ILE A 194 -13.34 10.15 4.45
CA ILE A 194 -13.70 10.32 5.85
C ILE A 194 -12.41 10.22 6.68
N LEU A 195 -12.11 11.26 7.44
CA LEU A 195 -10.95 11.34 8.30
C LEU A 195 -11.41 11.15 9.74
N CYS A 196 -10.76 10.30 10.51
CA CYS A 196 -11.15 10.16 11.91
C CYS A 196 -10.03 9.73 12.85
N GLY A 197 -10.29 9.94 14.14
CA GLY A 197 -9.45 9.55 15.25
C GLY A 197 -8.89 10.74 16.01
N LYS A 198 -8.12 10.46 17.05
CA LYS A 198 -7.56 11.46 17.97
C LYS A 198 -6.72 12.55 17.27
N TYR A 199 -6.11 12.21 16.13
CA TYR A 199 -5.24 13.12 15.37
C TYR A 199 -5.92 13.60 14.08
N VAL A 200 -7.25 13.65 14.08
CA VAL A 200 -8.03 14.07 12.92
C VAL A 200 -7.71 15.50 12.47
N ASN A 201 -7.37 16.40 13.38
CA ASN A 201 -7.02 17.78 13.04
C ASN A 201 -5.69 17.88 12.27
N ASP A 202 -4.67 17.09 12.69
CA ASP A 202 -3.41 17.01 11.96
C ASP A 202 -3.61 16.39 10.57
N LEU A 203 -4.44 15.35 10.52
CA LEU A 203 -4.80 14.70 9.26
C LEU A 203 -5.58 15.63 8.34
N ALA A 204 -6.56 16.36 8.86
CA ALA A 204 -7.33 17.36 8.10
C ALA A 204 -6.43 18.48 7.56
N LEU A 205 -5.53 19.01 8.41
CA LEU A 205 -4.53 19.98 7.97
C LEU A 205 -3.68 19.44 6.81
N ARG A 206 -3.24 18.16 6.87
CA ARG A 206 -2.50 17.54 5.76
C ARG A 206 -3.37 17.45 4.50
N PHE A 207 -4.68 17.18 4.65
CA PHE A 207 -5.61 17.10 3.52
C PHE A 207 -5.90 18.46 2.88
N ASP A 208 -5.79 19.57 3.60
CA ASP A 208 -5.89 20.93 3.04
C ASP A 208 -4.81 21.20 1.97
N TYR A 209 -3.72 20.43 1.98
CA TYR A 209 -2.65 20.50 0.98
C TYR A 209 -2.76 19.46 -0.14
N THR A 210 -3.86 18.73 -0.20
CA THR A 210 -4.17 17.84 -1.33
C THR A 210 -5.03 18.57 -2.37
N GLY A 211 -5.07 18.03 -3.59
CA GLY A 211 -6.01 18.50 -4.60
C GLY A 211 -7.44 17.99 -4.43
N ILE A 212 -7.77 17.30 -3.32
CA ILE A 212 -9.09 16.72 -3.08
C ILE A 212 -10.07 17.84 -2.70
N PRO A 213 -11.24 17.96 -3.39
CA PRO A 213 -12.23 18.98 -3.08
C PRO A 213 -12.72 18.88 -1.62
N PRO A 214 -12.75 20.00 -0.87
CA PRO A 214 -13.15 20.00 0.55
C PRO A 214 -14.53 19.39 0.82
N GLU A 215 -15.48 19.53 -0.12
CA GLU A 215 -16.82 18.95 -0.02
C GLU A 215 -16.85 17.41 -0.04
N ARG A 216 -15.76 16.78 -0.48
CA ARG A 216 -15.58 15.32 -0.41
C ARG A 216 -14.99 14.88 0.94
N ILE A 217 -14.52 15.80 1.79
CA ILE A 217 -13.84 15.48 3.04
C ILE A 217 -14.80 15.67 4.22
N VAL A 218 -14.87 14.67 5.09
CA VAL A 218 -15.65 14.72 6.34
C VAL A 218 -14.78 14.25 7.49
N CYS A 219 -14.82 14.95 8.64
CA CYS A 219 -14.00 14.68 9.80
C CYS A 219 -14.84 14.22 10.99
N TYR A 220 -14.32 13.24 11.75
CA TYR A 220 -14.90 12.78 13.02
C TYR A 220 -13.79 12.62 14.07
N ASP A 221 -14.05 13.05 15.30
CA ASP A 221 -13.09 12.98 16.41
C ASP A 221 -12.82 11.52 16.88
N ALA A 222 -13.73 10.61 16.60
CA ALA A 222 -13.63 9.23 17.05
C ALA A 222 -14.04 8.22 15.98
N VAL A 223 -13.37 7.06 15.98
CA VAL A 223 -13.65 5.94 15.07
C VAL A 223 -15.11 5.48 15.18
N ALA A 224 -15.66 5.44 16.40
CA ALA A 224 -17.03 5.02 16.62
C ALA A 224 -18.07 5.98 16.02
N GLN A 225 -17.77 7.29 16.00
CA GLN A 225 -18.66 8.28 15.35
C GLN A 225 -18.65 8.10 13.83
N ALA A 226 -17.46 7.94 13.22
CA ALA A 226 -17.34 7.68 11.79
C ALA A 226 -18.05 6.38 11.39
N ALA A 227 -17.85 5.31 12.16
CA ALA A 227 -18.51 4.03 11.91
C ALA A 227 -20.03 4.11 12.06
N GLY A 228 -20.53 4.83 13.08
CA GLY A 228 -21.97 5.07 13.27
C GLY A 228 -22.59 5.84 12.10
N ALA A 229 -21.95 6.93 11.67
CA ALA A 229 -22.39 7.72 10.54
C ALA A 229 -22.45 6.91 9.23
N LEU A 230 -21.44 6.08 8.98
CA LEU A 230 -21.40 5.18 7.81
C LEU A 230 -22.45 4.06 7.90
N ALA A 231 -22.75 3.56 9.08
CA ALA A 231 -23.77 2.53 9.28
C ALA A 231 -25.21 3.06 9.02
N GLU A 232 -25.43 4.35 9.23
CA GLU A 232 -26.75 5.00 9.14
C GLU A 232 -27.00 5.74 7.82
N ASP A 233 -25.97 5.93 6.99
CA ASP A 233 -26.08 6.76 5.78
C ASP A 233 -26.81 6.09 4.60
N GLY A 234 -27.09 4.78 4.70
CA GLY A 234 -27.82 4.01 3.69
C GLY A 234 -27.01 3.73 2.40
N GLY A 235 -25.74 4.07 2.37
CA GLY A 235 -24.86 3.78 1.26
C GLY A 235 -24.58 2.29 1.09
N GLN A 236 -24.23 1.89 -0.12
CA GLN A 236 -23.87 0.50 -0.48
C GLN A 236 -22.53 0.43 -1.23
N GLU A 237 -21.94 1.58 -1.50
CA GLU A 237 -20.66 1.68 -2.19
C GLU A 237 -19.56 0.97 -1.41
N PRO A 238 -18.57 0.38 -2.07
CA PRO A 238 -17.38 -0.16 -1.44
C PRO A 238 -16.75 0.84 -0.46
N LEU A 239 -16.41 0.38 0.74
CA LEU A 239 -15.75 1.17 1.77
C LEU A 239 -14.32 0.67 1.96
N TYR A 240 -13.36 1.49 1.58
CA TYR A 240 -11.95 1.21 1.87
C TYR A 240 -11.53 1.91 3.16
N VAL A 241 -10.87 1.17 4.04
CA VAL A 241 -10.35 1.74 5.30
C VAL A 241 -8.85 1.62 5.33
N VAL A 242 -8.16 2.74 5.48
CA VAL A 242 -6.70 2.79 5.60
C VAL A 242 -6.35 3.18 7.03
N THR A 243 -5.57 2.33 7.69
CA THR A 243 -5.18 2.55 9.08
C THR A 243 -3.89 1.81 9.45
N CYS A 244 -3.40 2.02 10.66
CA CYS A 244 -2.28 1.27 11.21
C CYS A 244 -2.72 0.09 12.08
N PHE A 245 -1.79 -0.80 12.40
CA PHE A 245 -2.06 -1.97 13.23
C PHE A 245 -2.65 -1.65 14.61
N SER A 246 -2.28 -0.51 15.21
CA SER A 246 -2.78 -0.13 16.54
C SER A 246 -4.25 0.30 16.52
N ASP A 247 -4.72 0.82 15.39
CA ASP A 247 -6.07 1.34 15.27
C ASP A 247 -7.03 0.35 14.62
N ARG A 248 -6.49 -0.68 13.96
CA ARG A 248 -7.25 -1.71 13.26
C ARG A 248 -8.39 -2.28 14.11
N ASP A 249 -8.09 -2.71 15.32
CA ASP A 249 -9.06 -3.39 16.17
C ASP A 249 -10.14 -2.43 16.72
N LYS A 250 -9.89 -1.10 16.72
CA LYS A 250 -10.90 -0.10 17.08
C LYS A 250 -12.08 -0.13 16.10
N LEU A 251 -11.81 -0.29 14.80
CA LEU A 251 -12.86 -0.48 13.80
C LEU A 251 -13.41 -1.91 13.83
N LEU A 252 -12.53 -2.92 13.85
CA LEU A 252 -12.96 -4.32 13.75
C LEU A 252 -13.85 -4.79 14.90
N ASN A 253 -13.85 -4.08 16.04
CA ASN A 253 -14.77 -4.33 17.16
C ASN A 253 -16.17 -3.71 16.93
N LEU A 254 -16.33 -2.82 15.94
CA LEU A 254 -17.57 -2.12 15.62
C LEU A 254 -18.27 -2.71 14.40
N VAL A 255 -17.62 -3.58 13.65
CA VAL A 255 -18.10 -4.11 12.37
C VAL A 255 -18.28 -5.63 12.39
N ARG A 256 -19.06 -6.15 11.45
CA ARG A 256 -19.21 -7.60 11.24
C ARG A 256 -18.09 -8.06 10.29
N ARG A 257 -17.24 -8.96 10.76
CA ARG A 257 -16.21 -9.56 9.89
C ARG A 257 -16.83 -10.60 8.98
N ASP A 258 -16.48 -10.56 7.71
CA ASP A 258 -16.78 -11.63 6.77
C ASP A 258 -15.78 -12.78 7.04
N GLN A 259 -16.26 -14.02 7.13
CA GLN A 259 -15.45 -15.21 7.46
C GLN A 259 -14.71 -15.75 6.23
#